data_ed9650f88b68a07f27ce98833087d26b
#
_entry.id   ed9650f88b68a07f27ce98833087d26b
#
_cell.length_a   1.000
_cell.length_b   1.000
_cell.length_c   1.000
_cell.angle_alpha   90.00
_cell.angle_beta   90.00
_cell.angle_gamma   90.00
#
_symmetry.space_group_name_H-M   'P 1'
#
loop_
_entity.id
_entity.type
_entity.pdbx_description
1 polymer ?
#
loop_
_entity_poly.entity_id
_entity_poly.type
_entity_poly.pdbx_seq_one_letter_code
_entity_poly.pdbx_strand_id
1 'polypeptide(L)'
;LFILAVQMLKEKTEEAPNAFPMHPVWTTEQIIENLPYDLTKAQLNVWHEIERDLSGQALMSRLVQGDVGSGKTILAFLAMIMTVENGYQAVLMAPTEVLARQHFQAMEKLLQEQNIDFGHPVLLTGSDTAKEKREKYALIASKEANLVIGTHALIQEKVQYNNLGLVITDEQHRFGVKQREALTTMGNPPNVLVMSATPIPRTLAIIIYGDLDISVIDELPAQRLPIKNCVVDTSYRPKAYSFMEKQIRQGRQVYVICPMVEESEGMDGENVLDYTLKLRNVFSPDIKIASLHGKMKAKEKNVIMEAFAAGEIQILVSTTVVEVGVNVPNATVMMVENAERFGLAQLHQLRGRVGRGEYQSYCIFMQGNGAKEISKRLQILNKSNDGFYIAGE
;
A
#
# COMPACT_ATOMS: atom_id res chain seq x y z
N LEU A 1 -8.63 -32.55 2.00
CA LEU A 1 -9.78 -32.24 1.15
C LEU A 1 -9.77 -30.77 0.68
N PHE A 2 -9.62 -29.78 1.58
CA PHE A 2 -9.59 -28.36 1.22
C PHE A 2 -8.40 -28.01 0.29
N ILE A 3 -7.19 -28.46 0.64
CA ILE A 3 -5.98 -28.26 -0.18
C ILE A 3 -6.13 -28.89 -1.56
N LEU A 4 -6.75 -30.08 -1.64
CA LEU A 4 -7.02 -30.74 -2.94
C LEU A 4 -8.03 -29.96 -3.79
N ALA A 5 -9.08 -29.41 -3.16
CA ALA A 5 -10.06 -28.56 -3.85
C ALA A 5 -9.43 -27.26 -4.36
N VAL A 6 -8.52 -26.67 -3.60
CA VAL A 6 -7.75 -25.48 -4.00
C VAL A 6 -6.79 -25.81 -5.14
N GLN A 7 -6.11 -26.96 -5.11
CA GLN A 7 -5.27 -27.43 -6.23
C GLN A 7 -6.08 -27.69 -7.51
N MET A 8 -7.26 -28.29 -7.39
CA MET A 8 -8.14 -28.51 -8.56
C MET A 8 -8.68 -27.21 -9.14
N LEU A 9 -8.92 -26.18 -8.29
CA LEU A 9 -9.28 -24.84 -8.77
C LEU A 9 -8.11 -24.17 -9.47
N LYS A 10 -6.89 -24.34 -8.95
CA LYS A 10 -5.66 -23.83 -9.55
C LYS A 10 -5.40 -24.47 -10.92
N GLU A 11 -5.50 -25.79 -11.03
CA GLU A 11 -5.36 -26.50 -12.31
C GLU A 11 -6.33 -25.98 -13.39
N LYS A 12 -7.59 -25.70 -13.01
CA LYS A 12 -8.57 -25.09 -13.93
C LYS A 12 -8.24 -23.66 -14.34
N THR A 13 -7.56 -22.89 -13.48
CA THR A 13 -7.16 -21.50 -13.78
C THR A 13 -5.89 -21.48 -14.64
N GLU A 14 -4.96 -22.41 -14.39
CA GLU A 14 -3.74 -22.60 -15.19
C GLU A 14 -4.04 -23.11 -16.62
N GLU A 15 -5.19 -23.77 -16.84
CA GLU A 15 -5.65 -24.19 -18.16
C GLU A 15 -6.35 -23.07 -18.95
N ALA A 16 -6.68 -21.93 -18.33
CA ALA A 16 -7.32 -20.84 -19.05
C ALA A 16 -6.33 -20.17 -20.03
N PRO A 17 -6.64 -20.15 -21.34
CA PRO A 17 -5.73 -19.57 -22.31
C PRO A 17 -5.59 -18.05 -22.08
N ASN A 18 -4.37 -17.56 -22.19
CA ASN A 18 -4.09 -16.13 -22.17
C ASN A 18 -4.60 -15.50 -23.48
N ALA A 19 -5.69 -14.75 -23.38
CA ALA A 19 -6.26 -14.03 -24.53
C ALA A 19 -5.43 -12.80 -24.93
N PHE A 20 -4.46 -12.40 -24.11
CA PHE A 20 -3.63 -11.21 -24.28
C PHE A 20 -2.14 -11.57 -24.19
N PRO A 21 -1.62 -12.40 -25.10
CA PRO A 21 -0.20 -12.76 -25.09
C PRO A 21 0.66 -11.52 -25.38
N MET A 22 1.69 -11.34 -24.57
CA MET A 22 2.59 -10.20 -24.66
C MET A 22 4.01 -10.66 -25.01
N HIS A 23 4.79 -9.75 -25.54
CA HIS A 23 6.23 -9.96 -25.77
C HIS A 23 7.02 -9.05 -24.86
N PRO A 24 8.19 -9.47 -24.37
CA PRO A 24 9.12 -8.56 -23.68
C PRO A 24 9.40 -7.33 -24.54
N VAL A 25 9.51 -6.19 -23.90
CA VAL A 25 9.68 -4.92 -24.59
C VAL A 25 10.97 -4.25 -24.11
N TRP A 26 11.70 -3.62 -25.02
CA TRP A 26 12.96 -2.94 -24.73
C TRP A 26 12.80 -1.81 -23.70
N THR A 27 11.67 -1.17 -23.71
CA THR A 27 11.34 -0.05 -22.82
C THR A 27 11.45 -0.42 -21.34
N THR A 28 11.06 -1.62 -20.96
CA THR A 28 11.17 -2.07 -19.55
C THR A 28 12.63 -2.26 -19.13
N GLU A 29 13.49 -2.77 -20.01
CA GLU A 29 14.93 -2.89 -19.77
C GLU A 29 15.58 -1.51 -19.62
N GLN A 30 15.28 -0.58 -20.54
CA GLN A 30 15.75 0.80 -20.46
C GLN A 30 15.33 1.49 -19.16
N ILE A 31 14.09 1.31 -18.71
CA ILE A 31 13.65 1.87 -17.44
C ILE A 31 14.49 1.32 -16.30
N ILE A 32 14.68 0.00 -16.24
CA ILE A 32 15.46 -0.64 -15.17
C ILE A 32 16.89 -0.10 -15.14
N GLU A 33 17.52 0.07 -16.29
CA GLU A 33 18.89 0.62 -16.40
C GLU A 33 18.98 2.10 -16.00
N ASN A 34 17.92 2.88 -16.26
CA ASN A 34 17.89 4.32 -16.01
C ASN A 34 17.32 4.70 -14.63
N LEU A 35 16.88 3.73 -13.81
CA LEU A 35 16.45 4.03 -12.45
C LEU A 35 17.60 4.67 -11.65
N PRO A 36 17.31 5.63 -10.75
CA PRO A 36 18.33 6.24 -9.89
C PRO A 36 18.86 5.29 -8.79
N TYR A 37 18.47 4.03 -8.82
CA TYR A 37 18.86 2.95 -7.91
C TYR A 37 18.78 1.59 -8.61
N ASP A 38 19.60 0.65 -8.18
CA ASP A 38 19.56 -0.71 -8.69
C ASP A 38 18.39 -1.49 -8.05
N LEU A 39 17.71 -2.27 -8.86
CA LEU A 39 16.74 -3.24 -8.33
C LEU A 39 17.48 -4.36 -7.57
N THR A 40 16.92 -4.80 -6.45
CA THR A 40 17.46 -5.94 -5.71
C THR A 40 17.30 -7.23 -6.53
N LYS A 41 18.07 -8.27 -6.17
CA LYS A 41 17.94 -9.58 -6.83
C LYS A 41 16.52 -10.14 -6.71
N ALA A 42 15.90 -9.99 -5.54
CA ALA A 42 14.53 -10.43 -5.31
C ALA A 42 13.54 -9.69 -6.23
N GLN A 43 13.69 -8.35 -6.40
CA GLN A 43 12.87 -7.58 -7.32
C GLN A 43 13.07 -8.02 -8.78
N LEU A 44 14.31 -8.22 -9.23
CA LEU A 44 14.60 -8.70 -10.59
C LEU A 44 14.02 -10.10 -10.83
N ASN A 45 14.15 -11.01 -9.88
CA ASN A 45 13.57 -12.35 -9.99
C ASN A 45 12.05 -12.28 -10.14
N VAL A 46 11.39 -11.48 -9.31
CA VAL A 46 9.93 -11.29 -9.39
C VAL A 46 9.52 -10.61 -10.70
N TRP A 47 10.31 -9.64 -11.19
CA TRP A 47 10.08 -9.05 -12.51
C TRP A 47 10.11 -10.10 -13.61
N HIS A 48 11.15 -10.92 -13.66
CA HIS A 48 11.25 -11.98 -14.68
C HIS A 48 10.14 -13.04 -14.56
N GLU A 49 9.64 -13.31 -13.37
CA GLU A 49 8.46 -14.17 -13.19
C GLU A 49 7.21 -13.53 -13.80
N ILE A 50 6.96 -12.23 -13.56
CA ILE A 50 5.84 -11.48 -14.12
C ILE A 50 5.94 -11.42 -15.65
N GLU A 51 7.11 -11.05 -16.19
CA GLU A 51 7.38 -10.94 -17.62
C GLU A 51 7.15 -12.27 -18.35
N ARG A 52 7.67 -13.37 -17.76
CA ARG A 52 7.46 -14.73 -18.28
C ARG A 52 5.98 -15.11 -18.32
N ASP A 53 5.23 -14.81 -17.26
CA ASP A 53 3.82 -15.16 -17.20
C ASP A 53 2.98 -14.33 -18.17
N LEU A 54 3.24 -13.03 -18.29
CA LEU A 54 2.59 -12.16 -19.28
C LEU A 54 2.88 -12.60 -20.71
N SER A 55 4.07 -13.17 -20.96
CA SER A 55 4.47 -13.70 -22.26
C SER A 55 4.02 -15.16 -22.49
N GLY A 56 3.44 -15.77 -21.45
CA GLY A 56 2.99 -17.16 -21.48
C GLY A 56 1.67 -17.38 -22.20
N GLN A 57 1.38 -18.66 -22.48
CA GLN A 57 0.11 -19.07 -23.10
C GLN A 57 -1.02 -19.20 -22.07
N ALA A 58 -0.71 -19.34 -20.80
CA ALA A 58 -1.67 -19.40 -19.70
C ALA A 58 -1.92 -18.00 -19.12
N LEU A 59 -3.14 -17.79 -18.61
CA LEU A 59 -3.52 -16.54 -17.97
C LEU A 59 -2.71 -16.33 -16.68
N MET A 60 -2.01 -15.21 -16.57
CA MET A 60 -1.31 -14.86 -15.32
C MET A 60 -2.30 -14.55 -14.19
N SER A 61 -2.12 -15.20 -13.06
CA SER A 61 -2.81 -14.90 -11.80
C SER A 61 -1.79 -14.96 -10.67
N ARG A 62 -1.17 -13.82 -10.31
CA ARG A 62 0.02 -13.77 -9.45
C ARG A 62 -0.15 -12.84 -8.26
N LEU A 63 0.30 -13.29 -7.09
CA LEU A 63 0.46 -12.49 -5.87
C LEU A 63 1.92 -12.12 -5.69
N VAL A 64 2.24 -10.83 -5.70
CA VAL A 64 3.55 -10.31 -5.29
C VAL A 64 3.46 -9.86 -3.83
N GLN A 65 4.17 -10.57 -3.00
CA GLN A 65 4.26 -10.32 -1.57
C GLN A 65 5.62 -9.71 -1.21
N GLY A 66 5.62 -8.69 -0.39
CA GLY A 66 6.84 -8.06 0.09
C GLY A 66 6.54 -7.04 1.15
N ASP A 67 7.49 -6.74 2.00
CA ASP A 67 7.32 -5.77 3.07
C ASP A 67 6.98 -4.38 2.55
N VAL A 68 6.49 -3.51 3.43
CA VAL A 68 6.24 -2.10 3.11
C VAL A 68 7.55 -1.45 2.65
N GLY A 69 7.52 -0.86 1.44
CA GLY A 69 8.71 -0.24 0.85
C GLY A 69 9.70 -1.21 0.19
N SER A 70 9.31 -2.47 -0.06
CA SER A 70 10.12 -3.42 -0.84
C SER A 70 10.16 -3.15 -2.35
N GLY A 71 9.53 -2.06 -2.82
CA GLY A 71 9.56 -1.64 -4.23
C GLY A 71 8.58 -2.37 -5.16
N LYS A 72 7.47 -2.92 -4.64
CA LYS A 72 6.44 -3.56 -5.47
C LYS A 72 5.88 -2.67 -6.58
N THR A 73 5.77 -1.37 -6.31
CA THR A 73 5.16 -0.39 -7.23
C THR A 73 5.92 -0.29 -8.55
N ILE A 74 7.27 -0.33 -8.55
CA ILE A 74 8.02 -0.28 -9.81
C ILE A 74 7.76 -1.50 -10.67
N LEU A 75 7.62 -2.69 -10.08
CA LEU A 75 7.30 -3.91 -10.81
C LEU A 75 5.90 -3.84 -11.45
N ALA A 76 4.93 -3.26 -10.73
CA ALA A 76 3.61 -2.97 -11.27
C ALA A 76 3.68 -2.02 -12.47
N PHE A 77 4.49 -0.97 -12.39
CA PHE A 77 4.65 -0.01 -13.47
C PHE A 77 5.32 -0.63 -14.69
N LEU A 78 6.34 -1.46 -14.51
CA LEU A 78 6.97 -2.21 -15.60
C LEU A 78 5.94 -3.13 -16.30
N ALA A 79 5.11 -3.84 -15.53
CA ALA A 79 4.05 -4.69 -16.09
C ALA A 79 2.99 -3.89 -16.86
N MET A 80 2.59 -2.71 -16.35
CA MET A 80 1.67 -1.82 -17.07
C MET A 80 2.28 -1.31 -18.39
N ILE A 81 3.53 -0.90 -18.37
CA ILE A 81 4.25 -0.39 -19.54
C ILE A 81 4.38 -1.49 -20.60
N MET A 82 4.80 -2.68 -20.20
CA MET A 82 4.85 -3.86 -21.11
C MET A 82 3.48 -4.13 -21.72
N THR A 83 2.41 -4.07 -20.94
CA THR A 83 1.04 -4.31 -21.41
C THR A 83 0.62 -3.28 -22.47
N VAL A 84 0.87 -2.00 -22.19
CA VAL A 84 0.46 -0.91 -23.10
C VAL A 84 1.26 -0.93 -24.40
N GLU A 85 2.56 -1.22 -24.34
CA GLU A 85 3.41 -1.32 -25.53
C GLU A 85 3.03 -2.51 -26.42
N ASN A 86 2.43 -3.55 -25.83
CA ASN A 86 1.82 -4.65 -26.58
C ASN A 86 0.40 -4.34 -27.11
N GLY A 87 -0.09 -3.10 -26.97
CA GLY A 87 -1.37 -2.63 -27.53
C GLY A 87 -2.59 -2.96 -26.66
N TYR A 88 -2.40 -3.33 -25.40
CA TYR A 88 -3.48 -3.62 -24.45
C TYR A 88 -3.65 -2.50 -23.43
N GLN A 89 -4.78 -2.51 -22.74
CA GLN A 89 -5.03 -1.60 -21.63
C GLN A 89 -4.57 -2.22 -20.30
N ALA A 90 -3.96 -1.40 -19.44
CA ALA A 90 -3.52 -1.79 -18.12
C ALA A 90 -4.19 -0.92 -17.04
N VAL A 91 -4.65 -1.57 -15.98
CA VAL A 91 -5.36 -0.94 -14.87
C VAL A 91 -4.62 -1.20 -13.56
N LEU A 92 -4.40 -0.14 -12.76
CA LEU A 92 -3.93 -0.24 -11.39
C LEU A 92 -5.00 0.29 -10.43
N MET A 93 -5.47 -0.57 -9.56
CA MET A 93 -6.47 -0.23 -8.56
C MET A 93 -5.84 -0.09 -7.18
N ALA A 94 -6.04 1.08 -6.58
CA ALA A 94 -5.63 1.41 -5.22
C ALA A 94 -6.84 1.45 -4.27
N PRO A 95 -6.66 1.13 -2.98
CA PRO A 95 -7.74 1.10 -2.00
C PRO A 95 -8.28 2.49 -1.64
N THR A 96 -7.50 3.56 -1.85
CA THR A 96 -7.91 4.93 -1.55
C THR A 96 -7.57 5.89 -2.68
N GLU A 97 -8.29 7.03 -2.73
CA GLU A 97 -8.03 8.07 -3.73
C GLU A 97 -6.64 8.70 -3.58
N VAL A 98 -6.19 8.89 -2.35
CA VAL A 98 -4.86 9.47 -2.08
C VAL A 98 -3.77 8.56 -2.63
N LEU A 99 -3.87 7.25 -2.41
CA LEU A 99 -2.91 6.30 -2.95
C LEU A 99 -3.00 6.21 -4.48
N ALA A 100 -4.21 6.22 -5.04
CA ALA A 100 -4.42 6.25 -6.49
C ALA A 100 -3.75 7.49 -7.13
N ARG A 101 -3.90 8.67 -6.52
CA ARG A 101 -3.23 9.91 -6.95
C ARG A 101 -1.70 9.81 -6.85
N GLN A 102 -1.17 9.23 -5.78
CA GLN A 102 0.27 9.02 -5.62
C GLN A 102 0.82 8.07 -6.69
N HIS A 103 0.15 6.96 -6.97
CA HIS A 103 0.55 6.06 -8.05
C HIS A 103 0.47 6.72 -9.41
N PHE A 104 -0.58 7.51 -9.64
CA PHE A 104 -0.75 8.25 -10.90
C PHE A 104 0.38 9.26 -11.11
N GLN A 105 0.67 10.09 -10.11
CA GLN A 105 1.78 11.06 -10.18
C GLN A 105 3.14 10.38 -10.33
N ALA A 106 3.36 9.25 -9.65
CA ALA A 106 4.59 8.49 -9.78
C ALA A 106 4.75 7.88 -11.18
N MET A 107 3.66 7.38 -11.78
CA MET A 107 3.64 6.89 -13.15
C MET A 107 3.91 8.02 -14.14
N GLU A 108 3.21 9.16 -14.03
CA GLU A 108 3.45 10.32 -14.90
C GLU A 108 4.91 10.78 -14.84
N LYS A 109 5.47 10.87 -13.62
CA LYS A 109 6.87 11.23 -13.42
C LYS A 109 7.81 10.23 -14.10
N LEU A 110 7.58 8.93 -13.94
CA LEU A 110 8.38 7.88 -14.59
C LEU A 110 8.33 8.01 -16.10
N LEU A 111 7.15 8.17 -16.69
CA LEU A 111 6.99 8.34 -18.13
C LEU A 111 7.71 9.59 -18.66
N GLN A 112 7.63 10.72 -17.93
CA GLN A 112 8.32 11.95 -18.28
C GLN A 112 9.85 11.80 -18.21
N GLU A 113 10.37 11.22 -17.12
CA GLU A 113 11.81 11.00 -16.93
C GLU A 113 12.41 10.07 -17.98
N GLN A 114 11.63 9.12 -18.49
CA GLN A 114 12.05 8.17 -19.51
C GLN A 114 11.71 8.60 -20.94
N ASN A 115 11.09 9.76 -21.14
CA ASN A 115 10.62 10.25 -22.45
C ASN A 115 9.66 9.26 -23.14
N ILE A 116 8.77 8.62 -22.37
CA ILE A 116 7.79 7.66 -22.90
C ILE A 116 6.44 8.35 -23.06
N ASP A 117 5.85 8.25 -24.25
CA ASP A 117 4.53 8.76 -24.56
C ASP A 117 3.58 7.60 -24.91
N PHE A 118 2.66 7.29 -24.01
CA PHE A 118 1.59 6.32 -24.22
C PHE A 118 0.20 6.99 -24.34
N GLY A 119 0.18 8.26 -24.70
CA GLY A 119 -1.05 9.04 -24.79
C GLY A 119 -1.48 9.62 -23.44
N HIS A 120 -2.75 9.46 -23.09
CA HIS A 120 -3.35 10.08 -21.90
C HIS A 120 -3.54 9.07 -20.76
N PRO A 121 -2.62 8.99 -19.78
CA PRO A 121 -2.92 8.26 -18.55
C PRO A 121 -4.16 8.85 -17.87
N VAL A 122 -5.02 8.00 -17.34
CA VAL A 122 -6.28 8.42 -16.70
C VAL A 122 -6.29 8.05 -15.23
N LEU A 123 -6.58 9.03 -14.38
CA LEU A 123 -6.91 8.81 -12.97
C LEU A 123 -8.43 8.83 -12.80
N LEU A 124 -9.04 7.70 -12.38
CA LEU A 124 -10.47 7.57 -12.16
C LEU A 124 -10.77 7.28 -10.69
N THR A 125 -11.47 8.21 -10.01
CA THR A 125 -11.76 8.11 -8.58
C THR A 125 -13.25 8.31 -8.27
N GLY A 126 -13.63 8.01 -7.02
CA GLY A 126 -15.00 8.23 -6.55
C GLY A 126 -15.41 9.70 -6.52
N SER A 127 -14.46 10.58 -6.23
CA SER A 127 -14.67 12.04 -6.11
C SER A 127 -14.83 12.79 -7.44
N ASP A 128 -14.51 12.14 -8.57
CA ASP A 128 -14.71 12.73 -9.89
C ASP A 128 -16.18 13.12 -10.11
N THR A 129 -16.40 14.28 -10.70
CA THR A 129 -17.75 14.75 -11.09
C THR A 129 -18.35 13.86 -12.17
N ALA A 130 -19.67 13.94 -12.35
CA ALA A 130 -20.35 13.16 -13.38
C ALA A 130 -19.86 13.51 -14.82
N LYS A 131 -19.43 14.75 -15.04
CA LYS A 131 -18.87 15.20 -16.32
C LYS A 131 -17.48 14.59 -16.54
N GLU A 132 -16.59 14.73 -15.56
CA GLU A 132 -15.23 14.15 -15.62
C GLU A 132 -15.27 12.64 -15.82
N LYS A 133 -16.14 11.93 -15.09
CA LYS A 133 -16.32 10.48 -15.27
C LYS A 133 -16.73 10.11 -16.69
N ARG A 134 -17.67 10.86 -17.28
CA ARG A 134 -18.12 10.63 -18.66
C ARG A 134 -16.98 10.80 -19.66
N GLU A 135 -16.19 11.86 -19.51
CA GLU A 135 -15.04 12.14 -20.39
C GLU A 135 -13.98 11.01 -20.24
N LYS A 136 -13.64 10.63 -19.01
CA LYS A 136 -12.70 9.54 -18.74
C LYS A 136 -13.19 8.19 -19.27
N TYR A 137 -14.48 7.88 -19.12
CA TYR A 137 -15.06 6.65 -19.69
C TYR A 137 -14.97 6.62 -21.22
N ALA A 138 -15.16 7.78 -21.89
CA ALA A 138 -15.01 7.85 -23.33
C ALA A 138 -13.56 7.59 -23.77
N LEU A 139 -12.56 8.17 -23.09
CA LEU A 139 -11.14 7.94 -23.36
C LEU A 139 -10.74 6.47 -23.14
N ILE A 140 -11.27 5.82 -22.13
CA ILE A 140 -11.01 4.40 -21.86
C ILE A 140 -11.63 3.51 -22.96
N ALA A 141 -12.89 3.80 -23.33
CA ALA A 141 -13.60 3.02 -24.35
C ALA A 141 -13.02 3.21 -25.76
N SER A 142 -12.48 4.38 -26.08
CA SER A 142 -11.85 4.69 -27.38
C SER A 142 -10.41 4.15 -27.52
N LYS A 143 -9.79 3.65 -26.45
CA LYS A 143 -8.35 3.30 -26.35
C LYS A 143 -7.41 4.52 -26.42
N GLU A 144 -7.89 5.71 -26.26
CA GLU A 144 -7.02 6.89 -26.07
C GLU A 144 -6.34 6.86 -24.70
N ALA A 145 -7.00 6.21 -23.68
CA ALA A 145 -6.43 5.92 -22.39
C ALA A 145 -6.11 4.45 -22.25
N ASN A 146 -4.83 4.11 -22.28
CA ASN A 146 -4.34 2.73 -22.12
C ASN A 146 -3.74 2.45 -20.73
N LEU A 147 -3.28 3.49 -20.04
CA LEU A 147 -2.86 3.46 -18.64
C LEU A 147 -3.95 4.05 -17.77
N VAL A 148 -4.55 3.24 -16.91
CA VAL A 148 -5.66 3.69 -16.06
C VAL A 148 -5.34 3.37 -14.59
N ILE A 149 -5.35 4.38 -13.75
CA ILE A 149 -5.12 4.24 -12.31
C ILE A 149 -6.33 4.78 -11.58
N GLY A 150 -6.76 4.13 -10.50
CA GLY A 150 -7.91 4.61 -9.76
C GLY A 150 -8.28 3.78 -8.56
N THR A 151 -9.52 3.94 -8.12
CA THR A 151 -10.11 3.22 -6.99
C THR A 151 -11.15 2.20 -7.50
N HIS A 152 -12.04 1.76 -6.64
CA HIS A 152 -13.18 0.90 -6.99
C HIS A 152 -14.05 1.45 -8.14
N ALA A 153 -13.89 2.73 -8.50
CA ALA A 153 -14.58 3.30 -9.66
C ALA A 153 -14.22 2.59 -10.97
N LEU A 154 -13.03 1.95 -11.03
CA LEU A 154 -12.52 1.23 -12.20
C LEU A 154 -13.30 -0.04 -12.57
N ILE A 155 -13.97 -0.66 -11.60
CA ILE A 155 -14.72 -1.92 -11.78
C ILE A 155 -16.24 -1.71 -11.81
N GLN A 156 -16.70 -0.47 -11.98
CA GLN A 156 -18.13 -0.20 -12.15
C GLN A 156 -18.58 -0.61 -13.57
N GLU A 157 -19.78 -1.16 -13.70
CA GLU A 157 -20.38 -1.60 -14.98
C GLU A 157 -20.37 -0.53 -16.10
N LYS A 158 -20.27 0.74 -15.72
CA LYS A 158 -20.23 1.88 -16.65
C LYS A 158 -18.88 2.05 -17.34
N VAL A 159 -17.82 1.46 -16.81
CA VAL A 159 -16.47 1.51 -17.39
C VAL A 159 -16.35 0.40 -18.41
N GLN A 160 -16.29 0.76 -19.68
CA GLN A 160 -16.12 -0.19 -20.76
C GLN A 160 -14.68 -0.16 -21.27
N TYR A 161 -13.94 -1.22 -20.98
CA TYR A 161 -12.60 -1.42 -21.52
C TYR A 161 -12.73 -2.06 -22.91
N ASN A 162 -11.88 -1.62 -23.83
CA ASN A 162 -11.89 -2.18 -25.19
C ASN A 162 -10.99 -3.42 -25.28
N ASN A 163 -9.85 -3.41 -24.60
CA ASN A 163 -8.81 -4.45 -24.72
C ASN A 163 -8.00 -4.55 -23.42
N LEU A 164 -8.67 -4.87 -22.30
CA LEU A 164 -8.06 -4.93 -20.98
C LEU A 164 -7.17 -6.18 -20.84
N GLY A 165 -5.85 -6.00 -20.90
CA GLY A 165 -4.87 -7.08 -20.83
C GLY A 165 -4.32 -7.34 -19.42
N LEU A 166 -4.32 -6.33 -18.55
CA LEU A 166 -3.75 -6.44 -17.20
C LEU A 166 -4.54 -5.64 -16.17
N VAL A 167 -4.83 -6.28 -15.04
CA VAL A 167 -5.38 -5.64 -13.84
C VAL A 167 -4.43 -5.85 -12.67
N ILE A 168 -4.01 -4.76 -12.06
CA ILE A 168 -3.18 -4.76 -10.87
C ILE A 168 -4.00 -4.24 -9.68
N THR A 169 -3.87 -4.90 -8.53
CA THR A 169 -4.51 -4.46 -7.29
C THR A 169 -3.47 -4.26 -6.21
N ASP A 170 -3.46 -3.08 -5.59
CA ASP A 170 -2.53 -2.75 -4.51
C ASP A 170 -3.19 -2.87 -3.15
N GLU A 171 -2.44 -3.46 -2.18
CA GLU A 171 -2.81 -3.61 -0.76
C GLU A 171 -4.21 -4.22 -0.50
N GLN A 172 -4.63 -5.26 -1.21
CA GLN A 172 -5.98 -5.77 -1.06
C GLN A 172 -6.12 -7.08 -0.28
N HIS A 173 -6.41 -6.94 1.01
CA HIS A 173 -7.10 -7.97 1.81
C HIS A 173 -8.59 -8.14 1.41
N ARG A 174 -9.12 -7.35 0.48
CA ARG A 174 -10.54 -7.27 0.14
C ARG A 174 -10.89 -7.46 -1.33
N PHE A 175 -9.93 -7.76 -2.18
CA PHE A 175 -10.22 -8.10 -3.59
C PHE A 175 -10.73 -9.55 -3.64
N GLY A 176 -12.00 -9.69 -3.32
CA GLY A 176 -12.68 -10.97 -3.28
C GLY A 176 -12.97 -11.51 -4.69
N VAL A 177 -13.35 -12.79 -4.72
CA VAL A 177 -13.82 -13.54 -5.89
C VAL A 177 -14.84 -12.74 -6.73
N LYS A 178 -15.75 -12.01 -6.07
CA LYS A 178 -16.79 -11.19 -6.74
C LYS A 178 -16.23 -10.06 -7.62
N GLN A 179 -15.10 -9.48 -7.27
CA GLN A 179 -14.50 -8.39 -8.06
C GLN A 179 -13.70 -8.93 -9.23
N ARG A 180 -13.11 -10.11 -9.09
CA ARG A 180 -12.52 -10.87 -10.20
C ARG A 180 -13.61 -11.33 -11.17
N GLU A 181 -14.71 -11.86 -10.67
CA GLU A 181 -15.88 -12.21 -11.47
C GLU A 181 -16.44 -11.02 -12.25
N ALA A 182 -16.52 -9.83 -11.63
CA ALA A 182 -16.97 -8.62 -12.32
C ALA A 182 -16.08 -8.24 -13.51
N LEU A 183 -14.76 -8.47 -13.41
CA LEU A 183 -13.82 -8.24 -14.51
C LEU A 183 -13.93 -9.32 -15.60
N THR A 184 -14.22 -10.57 -15.24
CA THR A 184 -14.43 -11.66 -16.22
C THR A 184 -15.74 -11.53 -16.99
N THR A 185 -16.75 -10.84 -16.46
CA THR A 185 -18.00 -10.55 -17.19
C THR A 185 -17.85 -9.47 -18.26
N MET A 186 -16.72 -8.76 -18.30
CA MET A 186 -16.44 -7.72 -19.30
C MET A 186 -15.79 -8.21 -20.61
N GLY A 187 -15.67 -9.52 -20.82
CA GLY A 187 -15.06 -10.11 -22.01
C GLY A 187 -14.05 -11.22 -21.67
N ASN A 188 -12.96 -11.30 -22.43
CA ASN A 188 -11.86 -12.22 -22.09
C ASN A 188 -11.23 -11.81 -20.75
N PRO A 189 -10.93 -12.76 -19.83
CA PRO A 189 -10.35 -12.46 -18.55
C PRO A 189 -8.95 -11.84 -18.72
N PRO A 190 -8.67 -10.69 -18.07
CA PRO A 190 -7.34 -10.08 -18.10
C PRO A 190 -6.35 -10.84 -17.22
N ASN A 191 -5.06 -10.66 -17.47
CA ASN A 191 -4.02 -11.04 -16.52
C ASN A 191 -4.19 -10.28 -15.20
N VAL A 192 -3.96 -10.94 -14.06
CA VAL A 192 -4.17 -10.37 -12.74
C VAL A 192 -2.87 -10.40 -11.92
N LEU A 193 -2.49 -9.24 -11.41
CA LEU A 193 -1.39 -9.06 -10.49
C LEU A 193 -1.90 -8.47 -9.17
N VAL A 194 -1.77 -9.20 -8.10
CA VAL A 194 -2.13 -8.74 -6.76
C VAL A 194 -0.86 -8.37 -5.99
N MET A 195 -0.81 -7.19 -5.38
CA MET A 195 0.28 -6.77 -4.52
C MET A 195 -0.16 -6.76 -3.06
N SER A 196 0.66 -7.30 -2.17
CA SER A 196 0.42 -7.28 -0.72
C SER A 196 1.65 -6.76 0.01
N ALA A 197 1.41 -5.81 0.92
CA ALA A 197 2.42 -5.32 1.85
C ALA A 197 2.43 -6.08 3.18
N THR A 198 1.49 -7.01 3.37
CA THR A 198 1.51 -7.92 4.53
C THR A 198 2.35 -9.14 4.21
N PRO A 199 3.45 -9.36 4.92
CA PRO A 199 4.12 -10.64 4.91
C PRO A 199 3.18 -11.69 5.53
N ILE A 200 2.69 -12.60 4.70
CA ILE A 200 1.88 -13.74 5.14
C ILE A 200 2.77 -14.98 5.02
N PRO A 201 2.86 -15.83 6.05
CA PRO A 201 3.60 -17.08 5.93
C PRO A 201 3.16 -17.86 4.68
N ARG A 202 4.13 -18.39 3.93
CA ARG A 202 3.88 -19.02 2.61
C ARG A 202 2.78 -20.10 2.67
N THR A 203 2.73 -20.87 3.73
CA THR A 203 1.69 -21.88 3.95
C THR A 203 0.30 -21.29 4.10
N LEU A 204 0.17 -20.16 4.79
CA LEU A 204 -1.10 -19.45 4.96
C LEU A 204 -1.49 -18.71 3.67
N ALA A 205 -0.52 -18.15 2.95
CA ALA A 205 -0.76 -17.53 1.65
C ALA A 205 -1.33 -18.53 0.63
N ILE A 206 -0.82 -19.77 0.59
CA ILE A 206 -1.36 -20.86 -0.24
C ILE A 206 -2.80 -21.21 0.16
N ILE A 207 -3.15 -21.14 1.44
CA ILE A 207 -4.51 -21.45 1.91
C ILE A 207 -5.49 -20.34 1.53
N ILE A 208 -5.07 -19.07 1.65
CA ILE A 208 -5.94 -17.90 1.41
C ILE A 208 -6.04 -17.56 -0.08
N TYR A 209 -4.92 -17.72 -0.82
CA TYR A 209 -4.75 -17.30 -2.21
C TYR A 209 -4.30 -18.46 -3.09
N GLY A 210 -4.74 -19.67 -2.82
CA GLY A 210 -4.25 -20.88 -3.47
C GLY A 210 -4.48 -20.95 -4.98
N ASP A 211 -5.27 -20.04 -5.52
CA ASP A 211 -5.50 -19.82 -6.94
C ASP A 211 -4.48 -18.85 -7.58
N LEU A 212 -3.55 -18.27 -6.78
CA LEU A 212 -2.54 -17.34 -7.27
C LEU A 212 -1.14 -17.97 -7.18
N ASP A 213 -0.29 -17.70 -8.15
CA ASP A 213 1.15 -17.91 -8.05
C ASP A 213 1.76 -16.88 -7.10
N ILE A 214 2.68 -17.32 -6.25
CA ILE A 214 3.23 -16.47 -5.19
C ILE A 214 4.68 -16.13 -5.48
N SER A 215 4.95 -14.83 -5.62
CA SER A 215 6.29 -14.25 -5.67
C SER A 215 6.58 -13.48 -4.38
N VAL A 216 7.77 -13.60 -3.86
CA VAL A 216 8.16 -12.96 -2.59
C VAL A 216 9.35 -12.04 -2.82
N ILE A 217 9.24 -10.78 -2.38
CA ILE A 217 10.35 -9.84 -2.28
C ILE A 217 10.76 -9.81 -0.81
N ASP A 218 11.77 -10.58 -0.47
CA ASP A 218 12.32 -10.74 0.89
C ASP A 218 13.52 -9.82 1.17
N GLU A 219 13.88 -8.98 0.21
CA GLU A 219 14.94 -7.99 0.33
C GLU A 219 14.36 -6.56 0.39
N LEU A 220 14.98 -5.72 1.22
CA LEU A 220 14.71 -4.28 1.23
C LEU A 220 15.79 -3.54 0.42
N PRO A 221 15.45 -2.41 -0.25
CA PRO A 221 16.42 -1.59 -0.94
C PRO A 221 17.56 -1.15 -0.01
N ALA A 222 18.80 -1.20 -0.50
CA ALA A 222 20.03 -1.01 0.29
C ALA A 222 20.15 0.36 0.97
N GLN A 223 19.46 1.38 0.47
CA GLN A 223 19.52 2.75 1.00
C GLN A 223 18.58 2.98 2.20
N ARG A 224 17.78 1.99 2.60
CA ARG A 224 16.80 2.15 3.67
C ARG A 224 17.46 2.00 5.04
N LEU A 225 17.37 3.04 5.86
CA LEU A 225 17.84 3.00 7.24
C LEU A 225 16.90 2.13 8.10
N PRO A 226 17.43 1.21 8.93
CA PRO A 226 16.63 0.44 9.86
C PRO A 226 15.85 1.36 10.81
N ILE A 227 14.56 1.07 11.02
CA ILE A 227 13.73 1.84 11.97
C ILE A 227 14.17 1.47 13.40
N LYS A 228 14.42 2.49 14.23
CA LYS A 228 14.74 2.29 15.64
C LYS A 228 13.43 2.14 16.43
N ASN A 229 13.27 1.01 17.09
CA ASN A 229 12.06 0.69 17.84
C ASN A 229 12.30 0.76 19.34
N CYS A 230 11.28 1.14 20.11
CA CYS A 230 11.24 0.93 21.55
C CYS A 230 9.83 0.55 21.99
N VAL A 231 9.75 -0.38 22.96
CA VAL A 231 8.52 -0.73 23.65
C VAL A 231 8.66 -0.23 25.08
N VAL A 232 7.73 0.62 25.49
CA VAL A 232 7.79 1.37 26.76
C VAL A 232 6.42 1.41 27.43
N ASP A 233 6.39 1.74 28.70
CA ASP A 233 5.14 1.99 29.44
C ASP A 233 4.76 3.48 29.40
N THR A 234 3.60 3.81 29.95
CA THR A 234 3.03 5.17 29.96
C THR A 234 3.87 6.20 30.72
N SER A 235 4.78 5.79 31.60
CA SER A 235 5.69 6.70 32.30
C SER A 235 6.70 7.36 31.36
N TYR A 236 6.92 6.77 30.20
CA TYR A 236 7.82 7.29 29.17
C TYR A 236 7.21 8.46 28.36
N ARG A 237 5.89 8.71 28.43
CA ARG A 237 5.21 9.74 27.63
C ARG A 237 5.91 11.12 27.65
N PRO A 238 6.34 11.69 28.79
CA PRO A 238 7.00 13.00 28.77
C PRO A 238 8.27 13.01 27.92
N LYS A 239 9.05 11.91 27.96
CA LYS A 239 10.25 11.76 27.13
C LYS A 239 9.90 11.60 25.65
N ALA A 240 8.83 10.84 25.34
CA ALA A 240 8.34 10.67 23.98
C ALA A 240 7.89 12.01 23.37
N TYR A 241 7.15 12.83 24.14
CA TYR A 241 6.70 14.14 23.67
C TYR A 241 7.87 15.10 23.42
N SER A 242 8.83 15.17 24.33
CA SER A 242 10.04 15.98 24.14
C SER A 242 10.84 15.53 22.91
N PHE A 243 10.91 14.22 22.68
CA PHE A 243 11.56 13.67 21.48
C PHE A 243 10.79 14.02 20.21
N MET A 244 9.47 13.89 20.21
CA MET A 244 8.60 14.27 19.08
C MET A 244 8.78 15.75 18.75
N GLU A 245 8.75 16.63 19.76
CA GLU A 245 8.96 18.07 19.55
C GLU A 245 10.32 18.36 18.92
N LYS A 246 11.39 17.73 19.40
CA LYS A 246 12.72 17.85 18.80
C LYS A 246 12.73 17.47 17.33
N GLN A 247 12.05 16.40 16.95
CA GLN A 247 11.95 15.95 15.55
C GLN A 247 11.14 16.95 14.71
N ILE A 248 10.04 17.47 15.25
CA ILE A 248 9.21 18.48 14.58
C ILE A 248 9.99 19.78 14.35
N ARG A 249 10.78 20.24 15.34
CA ARG A 249 11.65 21.42 15.19
C ARG A 249 12.75 21.24 14.15
N GLN A 250 13.08 19.99 13.79
CA GLN A 250 13.96 19.65 12.67
C GLN A 250 13.22 19.53 11.33
N GLY A 251 11.94 19.91 11.29
CA GLY A 251 11.10 19.84 10.09
C GLY A 251 10.52 18.46 9.82
N ARG A 252 10.48 17.53 10.79
CA ARG A 252 9.91 16.19 10.63
C ARG A 252 8.44 16.15 11.04
N GLN A 253 7.77 15.08 10.65
CA GLN A 253 6.37 14.85 10.97
C GLN A 253 6.19 13.57 11.79
N VAL A 254 5.09 13.50 12.51
CA VAL A 254 4.81 12.47 13.51
C VAL A 254 3.43 11.85 13.28
N TYR A 255 3.36 10.52 13.29
CA TYR A 255 2.11 9.78 13.46
C TYR A 255 1.91 9.39 14.92
N VAL A 256 0.69 9.57 15.42
CA VAL A 256 0.25 9.03 16.71
C VAL A 256 -0.96 8.14 16.46
N ILE A 257 -0.88 6.87 16.83
CA ILE A 257 -1.94 5.89 16.60
C ILE A 257 -2.60 5.55 17.92
N CYS A 258 -3.93 5.68 17.96
CA CYS A 258 -4.78 5.28 19.07
C CYS A 258 -5.67 4.12 18.67
N PRO A 259 -6.03 3.20 19.60
CA PRO A 259 -6.85 2.03 19.26
C PRO A 259 -8.32 2.37 18.98
N MET A 260 -8.82 3.50 19.45
CA MET A 260 -10.23 3.89 19.39
C MET A 260 -10.42 5.30 18.84
N VAL A 261 -11.63 5.60 18.36
CA VAL A 261 -12.01 6.95 17.89
C VAL A 261 -12.47 7.81 19.04
N GLU A 262 -13.33 7.28 19.90
CA GLU A 262 -13.96 7.90 21.06
C GLU A 262 -13.93 6.93 22.24
N GLU A 263 -14.13 7.44 23.44
CA GLU A 263 -14.31 6.62 24.63
C GLU A 263 -15.52 5.67 24.47
N SER A 264 -15.33 4.41 24.81
CA SER A 264 -16.39 3.39 24.77
C SER A 264 -16.58 2.83 26.17
N GLU A 265 -17.82 2.68 26.64
CA GLU A 265 -18.13 2.10 27.93
C GLU A 265 -17.47 0.71 28.08
N GLY A 266 -16.66 0.55 29.12
CA GLY A 266 -15.98 -0.71 29.47
C GLY A 266 -14.67 -0.98 28.71
N MET A 267 -14.16 -0.05 27.91
CA MET A 267 -12.85 -0.15 27.26
C MET A 267 -11.90 0.93 27.75
N ASP A 268 -10.94 0.57 28.58
CA ASP A 268 -9.81 1.44 28.90
C ASP A 268 -8.85 1.56 27.73
N GLY A 269 -8.56 2.76 27.26
CA GLY A 269 -7.58 3.02 26.21
C GLY A 269 -7.65 4.45 25.68
N GLU A 270 -6.55 4.91 25.10
CA GLU A 270 -6.47 6.25 24.52
C GLU A 270 -7.29 6.30 23.22
N ASN A 271 -8.11 7.34 23.07
CA ASN A 271 -8.90 7.57 21.86
C ASN A 271 -8.38 8.77 21.05
N VAL A 272 -8.70 8.83 19.78
CA VAL A 272 -8.15 9.84 18.85
C VAL A 272 -8.55 11.25 19.23
N LEU A 273 -9.80 11.47 19.60
CA LEU A 273 -10.32 12.83 19.82
C LEU A 273 -9.74 13.44 21.09
N ASP A 274 -9.81 12.73 22.22
CA ASP A 274 -9.27 13.22 23.49
C ASP A 274 -7.74 13.32 23.45
N TYR A 275 -7.11 12.36 22.79
CA TYR A 275 -5.65 12.40 22.62
C TYR A 275 -5.20 13.60 21.80
N THR A 276 -5.95 13.95 20.74
CA THR A 276 -5.68 15.16 19.95
C THR A 276 -5.77 16.43 20.82
N LEU A 277 -6.80 16.53 21.66
CA LEU A 277 -6.94 17.65 22.59
C LEU A 277 -5.81 17.69 23.63
N LYS A 278 -5.44 16.53 24.17
CA LYS A 278 -4.32 16.39 25.12
C LYS A 278 -3.01 16.88 24.49
N LEU A 279 -2.71 16.48 23.25
CA LEU A 279 -1.50 16.91 22.57
C LEU A 279 -1.50 18.40 22.25
N ARG A 280 -2.64 19.00 21.90
CA ARG A 280 -2.77 20.46 21.71
C ARG A 280 -2.49 21.27 22.96
N ASN A 281 -2.73 20.69 24.14
CA ASN A 281 -2.40 21.31 25.42
C ASN A 281 -0.93 21.13 25.83
N VAL A 282 -0.25 20.13 25.25
CA VAL A 282 1.15 19.81 25.58
C VAL A 282 2.11 20.51 24.63
N PHE A 283 1.80 20.53 23.35
CA PHE A 283 2.66 21.13 22.33
C PHE A 283 2.36 22.61 22.12
N SER A 284 3.36 23.34 21.66
CA SER A 284 3.24 24.75 21.31
C SER A 284 2.19 24.97 20.20
N PRO A 285 1.41 26.08 20.22
CA PRO A 285 0.35 26.35 19.24
C PRO A 285 0.80 26.45 17.79
N ASP A 286 2.08 26.65 17.52
CA ASP A 286 2.66 26.64 16.17
C ASP A 286 2.76 25.23 15.56
N ILE A 287 2.67 24.17 16.38
CA ILE A 287 2.63 22.79 15.95
C ILE A 287 1.19 22.41 15.60
N LYS A 288 0.91 22.27 14.30
CA LYS A 288 -0.42 21.90 13.84
C LYS A 288 -0.67 20.41 14.03
N ILE A 289 -1.75 20.11 14.75
CA ILE A 289 -2.17 18.75 15.08
C ILE A 289 -3.56 18.49 14.50
N ALA A 290 -3.69 17.44 13.71
CA ALA A 290 -4.96 16.99 13.16
C ALA A 290 -5.31 15.57 13.59
N SER A 291 -6.61 15.28 13.59
CA SER A 291 -7.15 13.92 13.83
C SER A 291 -7.66 13.30 12.53
N LEU A 292 -7.50 11.98 12.41
CA LEU A 292 -7.99 11.20 11.27
C LEU A 292 -8.60 9.88 11.76
N HIS A 293 -9.87 9.62 11.44
CA HIS A 293 -10.54 8.42 11.91
C HIS A 293 -11.64 7.92 10.96
N GLY A 294 -12.10 6.68 11.15
CA GLY A 294 -13.04 5.99 10.28
C GLY A 294 -14.38 6.68 10.08
N LYS A 295 -14.90 7.37 11.12
CA LYS A 295 -16.20 8.06 11.10
C LYS A 295 -16.23 9.34 10.21
N MET A 296 -15.07 9.86 9.80
CA MET A 296 -14.98 11.04 8.93
C MET A 296 -15.38 10.71 7.49
N LYS A 297 -15.95 11.69 6.79
CA LYS A 297 -16.27 11.57 5.36
C LYS A 297 -14.98 11.46 4.52
N ALA A 298 -15.05 10.72 3.42
CA ALA A 298 -13.89 10.49 2.55
C ALA A 298 -13.20 11.79 2.10
N LYS A 299 -13.99 12.81 1.74
CA LYS A 299 -13.47 14.13 1.34
C LYS A 299 -12.65 14.81 2.45
N GLU A 300 -13.13 14.74 3.69
CA GLU A 300 -12.43 15.32 4.86
C GLU A 300 -11.11 14.58 5.13
N LYS A 301 -11.14 13.24 5.04
CA LYS A 301 -9.92 12.41 5.17
C LYS A 301 -8.87 12.78 4.12
N ASN A 302 -9.30 12.94 2.86
CA ASN A 302 -8.40 13.29 1.77
C ASN A 302 -7.73 14.66 2.01
N VAL A 303 -8.50 15.68 2.41
CA VAL A 303 -7.97 17.02 2.71
C VAL A 303 -6.91 16.97 3.83
N ILE A 304 -7.19 16.24 4.91
CA ILE A 304 -6.23 16.10 6.03
C ILE A 304 -4.98 15.35 5.58
N MET A 305 -5.12 14.28 4.81
CA MET A 305 -3.99 13.51 4.33
C MET A 305 -3.12 14.29 3.33
N GLU A 306 -3.74 15.07 2.46
CA GLU A 306 -3.04 15.97 1.52
C GLU A 306 -2.27 17.06 2.29
N ALA A 307 -2.89 17.70 3.28
CA ALA A 307 -2.24 18.70 4.12
C ALA A 307 -1.09 18.09 4.96
N PHE A 308 -1.25 16.85 5.44
CA PHE A 308 -0.17 16.15 6.13
C PHE A 308 0.97 15.79 5.17
N ALA A 309 0.66 15.29 3.98
CA ALA A 309 1.67 14.98 2.96
C ALA A 309 2.43 16.24 2.49
N ALA A 310 1.75 17.40 2.42
CA ALA A 310 2.35 18.69 2.11
C ALA A 310 3.20 19.30 3.26
N GLY A 311 3.21 18.66 4.45
CA GLY A 311 3.96 19.18 5.62
C GLY A 311 3.26 20.30 6.39
N GLU A 312 2.02 20.63 6.04
CA GLU A 312 1.24 21.66 6.72
C GLU A 312 0.79 21.25 8.12
N ILE A 313 0.66 19.94 8.36
CA ILE A 313 0.34 19.32 9.64
C ILE A 313 1.58 18.60 10.15
N GLN A 314 2.00 18.84 11.39
CA GLN A 314 3.18 18.23 11.98
C GLN A 314 2.88 16.94 12.74
N ILE A 315 1.70 16.85 13.37
CA ILE A 315 1.27 15.64 14.09
C ILE A 315 -0.09 15.19 13.55
N LEU A 316 -0.16 13.94 13.11
CA LEU A 316 -1.40 13.30 12.72
C LEU A 316 -1.77 12.22 13.75
N VAL A 317 -2.87 12.45 14.48
CA VAL A 317 -3.44 11.49 15.45
C VAL A 317 -4.50 10.68 14.73
N SER A 318 -4.35 9.36 14.70
CA SER A 318 -5.25 8.51 13.91
C SER A 318 -5.55 7.16 14.59
N THR A 319 -6.62 6.52 14.13
CA THR A 319 -6.77 5.07 14.28
C THR A 319 -5.97 4.34 13.20
N THR A 320 -6.11 3.03 13.11
CA THR A 320 -5.50 2.16 12.08
C THR A 320 -5.87 2.54 10.63
N VAL A 321 -6.74 3.53 10.42
CA VAL A 321 -7.08 4.06 9.09
C VAL A 321 -5.84 4.55 8.30
N VAL A 322 -4.76 4.91 9.00
CA VAL A 322 -3.44 5.24 8.40
C VAL A 322 -2.76 4.02 7.75
N GLU A 323 -3.27 2.80 7.96
CA GLU A 323 -2.75 1.60 7.28
C GLU A 323 -2.82 1.72 5.75
N VAL A 324 -3.65 2.62 5.24
CA VAL A 324 -3.92 2.73 3.82
C VAL A 324 -2.92 3.66 3.13
N GLY A 325 -1.81 3.11 2.73
CA GLY A 325 -1.00 3.40 1.55
C GLY A 325 -0.33 4.75 1.35
N VAL A 326 -0.67 5.82 2.08
CA VAL A 326 -0.10 7.15 1.81
C VAL A 326 1.38 7.22 2.16
N ASN A 327 2.19 7.59 1.19
CA ASN A 327 3.62 7.81 1.38
C ASN A 327 3.90 9.23 1.85
N VAL A 328 4.42 9.38 3.07
CA VAL A 328 4.89 10.65 3.63
C VAL A 328 6.35 10.49 4.07
N PRO A 329 7.33 10.70 3.17
CA PRO A 329 8.75 10.46 3.45
C PRO A 329 9.28 11.23 4.64
N ASN A 330 8.70 12.41 4.91
CA ASN A 330 9.10 13.29 6.02
C ASN A 330 8.53 12.87 7.38
N ALA A 331 7.61 11.90 7.44
CA ALA A 331 7.11 11.33 8.69
C ALA A 331 8.13 10.31 9.21
N THR A 332 8.88 10.71 10.23
CA THR A 332 9.98 9.92 10.78
C THR A 332 9.70 9.33 12.16
N VAL A 333 8.61 9.74 12.81
CA VAL A 333 8.23 9.21 14.13
C VAL A 333 6.84 8.61 14.06
N MET A 334 6.72 7.38 14.54
CA MET A 334 5.47 6.69 14.80
C MET A 334 5.36 6.41 16.29
N MET A 335 4.30 6.87 16.93
CA MET A 335 3.95 6.52 18.30
C MET A 335 2.63 5.76 18.31
N VAL A 336 2.59 4.59 18.91
CA VAL A 336 1.39 3.74 18.99
C VAL A 336 1.00 3.60 20.44
N GLU A 337 -0.14 4.16 20.80
CA GLU A 337 -0.73 4.03 22.14
C GLU A 337 -1.46 2.70 22.30
N ASN A 338 -1.40 2.13 23.50
CA ASN A 338 -1.98 0.83 23.82
C ASN A 338 -1.59 -0.25 22.79
N ALA A 339 -0.29 -0.34 22.48
CA ALA A 339 0.23 -1.22 21.44
C ALA A 339 -0.14 -2.69 21.67
N GLU A 340 -0.39 -3.12 22.92
CA GLU A 340 -0.84 -4.46 23.27
C GLU A 340 -2.20 -4.84 22.66
N ARG A 341 -3.01 -3.85 22.24
CA ARG A 341 -4.32 -4.09 21.61
C ARG A 341 -4.27 -4.39 20.12
N PHE A 342 -3.12 -4.19 19.50
CA PHE A 342 -2.93 -4.43 18.07
C PHE A 342 -2.28 -5.79 17.81
N GLY A 343 -2.59 -6.40 16.68
CA GLY A 343 -1.87 -7.56 16.18
C GLY A 343 -0.44 -7.22 15.77
N LEU A 344 0.50 -8.18 15.84
CA LEU A 344 1.90 -7.95 15.44
C LEU A 344 2.03 -7.53 13.98
N ALA A 345 1.30 -8.19 13.07
CA ALA A 345 1.28 -7.83 11.65
C ALA A 345 0.79 -6.39 11.44
N GLN A 346 -0.22 -5.96 12.20
CA GLN A 346 -0.75 -4.61 12.16
C GLN A 346 0.26 -3.57 12.66
N LEU A 347 0.93 -3.86 13.78
CA LEU A 347 2.01 -3.01 14.31
C LEU A 347 3.18 -2.91 13.33
N HIS A 348 3.51 -4.00 12.66
CA HIS A 348 4.53 -4.01 11.62
C HIS A 348 4.13 -3.13 10.42
N GLN A 349 2.89 -3.22 9.96
CA GLN A 349 2.37 -2.35 8.89
C GLN A 349 2.39 -0.87 9.27
N LEU A 350 1.95 -0.55 10.50
CA LEU A 350 2.02 0.81 11.02
C LEU A 350 3.47 1.31 11.07
N ARG A 351 4.39 0.51 11.60
CA ARG A 351 5.83 0.83 11.61
C ARG A 351 6.35 1.13 10.20
N GLY A 352 5.92 0.39 9.20
CA GLY A 352 6.30 0.60 7.80
C GLY A 352 5.80 1.93 7.19
N ARG A 353 4.96 2.70 7.88
CA ARG A 353 4.56 4.05 7.45
C ARG A 353 5.63 5.11 7.67
N VAL A 354 6.60 4.83 8.51
CA VAL A 354 7.83 5.64 8.67
C VAL A 354 9.02 4.91 8.06
N GLY A 355 10.17 5.58 7.95
CA GLY A 355 11.37 4.99 7.32
C GLY A 355 11.30 4.92 5.80
N ARG A 356 10.59 5.85 5.17
CA ARG A 356 10.45 5.93 3.72
C ARG A 356 11.27 7.06 3.07
N GLY A 357 11.93 7.86 3.89
CA GLY A 357 12.81 8.95 3.48
C GLY A 357 14.26 8.68 3.87
N GLU A 358 15.10 9.68 3.64
CA GLU A 358 16.55 9.64 3.91
C GLU A 358 16.90 9.73 5.40
N TYR A 359 15.92 10.09 6.24
CA TYR A 359 16.16 10.37 7.66
C TYR A 359 15.89 9.17 8.53
N GLN A 360 16.67 9.05 9.61
CA GLN A 360 16.45 8.03 10.63
C GLN A 360 15.02 8.11 11.18
N SER A 361 14.32 6.99 11.16
CA SER A 361 12.96 6.88 11.66
C SER A 361 12.88 6.06 12.93
N TYR A 362 11.84 6.36 13.71
CA TYR A 362 11.64 5.84 15.07
C TYR A 362 10.21 5.37 15.26
N CYS A 363 10.04 4.24 15.95
CA CYS A 363 8.73 3.74 16.32
C CYS A 363 8.68 3.50 17.84
N ILE A 364 7.73 4.14 18.51
CA ILE A 364 7.51 4.06 19.95
C ILE A 364 6.22 3.30 20.19
N PHE A 365 6.31 2.07 20.69
CA PHE A 365 5.16 1.27 21.08
C PHE A 365 4.89 1.47 22.57
N MET A 366 3.82 2.18 22.87
CA MET A 366 3.41 2.49 24.25
C MET A 366 2.45 1.41 24.74
N GLN A 367 2.82 0.72 25.80
CA GLN A 367 1.95 -0.23 26.46
C GLN A 367 1.09 0.49 27.50
N GLY A 368 -0.22 0.20 27.52
CA GLY A 368 -1.18 0.83 28.42
C GLY A 368 -0.98 0.44 29.90
N ASN A 369 -1.66 1.16 30.78
CA ASN A 369 -1.64 0.90 32.22
C ASN A 369 -2.29 -0.46 32.53
N GLY A 370 -1.62 -1.27 33.38
CA GLY A 370 -2.15 -2.53 33.90
C GLY A 370 -1.29 -3.77 33.64
N ALA A 371 -0.36 -3.72 32.71
CA ALA A 371 0.60 -4.80 32.56
C ALA A 371 1.85 -4.51 33.41
N LYS A 372 2.14 -5.40 34.37
CA LYS A 372 3.33 -5.29 35.26
C LYS A 372 4.65 -5.51 34.51
N GLU A 373 4.60 -6.12 33.33
CA GLU A 373 5.76 -6.39 32.47
C GLU A 373 5.44 -6.07 31.02
N ILE A 374 6.44 -5.64 30.25
CA ILE A 374 6.31 -5.46 28.80
C ILE A 374 5.98 -6.82 28.19
N SER A 375 4.89 -6.86 27.44
CA SER A 375 4.42 -8.08 26.77
C SER A 375 5.53 -8.72 25.94
N LYS A 376 5.80 -10.01 26.15
CA LYS A 376 6.77 -10.77 25.35
C LYS A 376 6.50 -10.65 23.85
N ARG A 377 5.23 -10.58 23.47
CA ARG A 377 4.78 -10.37 22.10
C ARG A 377 5.29 -9.03 21.53
N LEU A 378 5.19 -7.92 22.27
CA LEU A 378 5.69 -6.63 21.81
C LEU A 378 7.22 -6.56 21.74
N GLN A 379 7.92 -7.34 22.57
CA GLN A 379 9.39 -7.42 22.53
C GLN A 379 9.92 -7.96 21.20
N ILE A 380 9.13 -8.72 20.46
CA ILE A 380 9.48 -9.20 19.11
C ILE A 380 9.77 -8.04 18.18
N LEU A 381 8.98 -6.95 18.29
CA LEU A 381 9.18 -5.74 17.49
C LEU A 381 10.52 -5.03 17.76
N ASN A 382 11.10 -5.19 18.95
CA ASN A 382 12.44 -4.68 19.24
C ASN A 382 13.55 -5.55 18.66
N LYS A 383 13.28 -6.86 18.45
CA LYS A 383 14.26 -7.82 17.98
C LYS A 383 14.45 -7.81 16.47
N SER A 384 13.39 -7.53 15.71
CA SER A 384 13.43 -7.61 14.27
C SER A 384 12.63 -6.50 13.58
N ASN A 385 13.15 -6.03 12.46
CA ASN A 385 12.43 -5.21 11.49
C ASN A 385 11.88 -6.03 10.31
N ASP A 386 12.18 -7.33 10.26
CA ASP A 386 11.72 -8.23 9.21
C ASP A 386 10.26 -8.64 9.42
N GLY A 387 9.42 -8.30 8.45
CA GLY A 387 7.99 -8.59 8.50
C GLY A 387 7.66 -10.07 8.40
N PHE A 388 8.45 -10.85 7.67
CA PHE A 388 8.24 -12.29 7.55
C PHE A 388 8.56 -13.01 8.85
N TYR A 389 9.64 -12.59 9.55
CA TYR A 389 9.96 -13.10 10.89
C TYR A 389 8.83 -12.77 11.89
N ILE A 390 8.34 -11.53 11.90
CA ILE A 390 7.28 -11.08 12.81
C ILE A 390 5.96 -11.81 12.52
N ALA A 391 5.67 -12.11 11.28
CA ALA A 391 4.45 -12.84 10.88
C ALA A 391 4.50 -14.33 11.23
N GLY A 392 5.69 -14.91 11.46
CA GLY A 392 5.89 -16.31 11.86
C GLY A 392 5.75 -16.56 13.35
N GLU A 393 5.80 -15.48 14.19
CA GLU A 393 5.67 -15.51 15.65
C GLU A 393 4.23 -15.24 16.12
#